data_7d778b5966b2e02478d86f7dfef0fc02
#
_entry.id   7d778b5966b2e02478d86f7dfef0fc02
#
_cell.length_a   1.000
_cell.length_b   1.000
_cell.length_c   1.000
_cell.angle_alpha   90.00
_cell.angle_beta   90.00
_cell.angle_gamma   90.00
#
_symmetry.space_group_name_H-M   'P 1'
#
loop_
_entity.id
_entity.type
_entity.pdbx_description
1 polymer ?
#
loop_
_entity_poly.entity_id
_entity_poly.type
_entity_poly.pdbx_seq_one_letter_code
_entity_poly.pdbx_strand_id
1 'polypeptide(L)'
;MAEGASFGAYSFTTFRSEARREAAQKKAPVGQIQIVTPLKPRQVQPVLDRAEVLGRAVRATRDLVNTPPSHLFPASFAETVSAHAPSALKVTVWDEKQLEKEGFGGILNVGKGSSRPPRLVKVEYSPAKAQGHVALVGKGITFDSGGISLKPPASMMTMKSDMTGAATVASVLTAAAELKLPVKVTGWLCLAENMPSGTATRPSDVITIFGGKTCLLYTSPSPRD
;
A
#
# COMPACT_ATOMS: atom_id res chain seq x y z
N MET A 1 4.98 -21.81 -12.29
CA MET A 1 6.35 -21.58 -12.82
C MET A 1 6.52 -20.13 -13.27
N ALA A 2 5.73 -19.58 -14.20
CA ALA A 2 5.83 -18.19 -14.67
C ALA A 2 5.71 -17.14 -13.54
N GLU A 3 4.73 -17.27 -12.65
CA GLU A 3 4.57 -16.39 -11.48
C GLU A 3 5.80 -16.45 -10.57
N GLY A 4 6.31 -17.66 -10.25
CA GLY A 4 7.49 -17.82 -9.41
C GLY A 4 8.74 -17.18 -10.00
N ALA A 5 8.94 -17.28 -11.32
CA ALA A 5 10.01 -16.60 -12.03
C ALA A 5 9.88 -15.07 -11.92
N SER A 6 8.67 -14.54 -12.15
CA SER A 6 8.38 -13.11 -12.04
C SER A 6 8.59 -12.57 -10.62
N PHE A 7 8.21 -13.34 -9.58
CA PHE A 7 8.39 -12.94 -8.19
C PHE A 7 9.85 -13.01 -7.73
N GLY A 8 10.61 -14.01 -8.23
CA GLY A 8 12.03 -14.18 -7.92
C GLY A 8 12.95 -13.18 -8.60
N ALA A 9 12.53 -12.62 -9.74
CA ALA A 9 13.30 -11.65 -10.51
C ALA A 9 13.28 -10.21 -9.95
N TYR A 10 12.68 -9.99 -8.77
CA TYR A 10 12.56 -8.66 -8.18
C TYR A 10 13.89 -8.13 -7.63
N SER A 11 14.21 -6.89 -7.97
CA SER A 11 15.33 -6.14 -7.41
C SER A 11 14.93 -4.69 -7.20
N PHE A 12 15.29 -4.12 -6.05
CA PHE A 12 15.05 -2.71 -5.72
C PHE A 12 16.39 -1.99 -5.56
N THR A 13 16.67 -1.07 -6.49
CA THR A 13 17.96 -0.38 -6.57
C THR A 13 17.86 1.14 -6.56
N THR A 14 16.63 1.69 -6.47
CA THR A 14 16.31 3.11 -6.66
C THR A 14 17.17 4.06 -5.79
N PHE A 15 17.44 3.69 -4.54
CA PHE A 15 18.18 4.52 -3.59
C PHE A 15 19.63 4.02 -3.37
N ARG A 16 20.16 3.18 -4.27
CA ARG A 16 21.54 2.71 -4.19
C ARG A 16 22.48 3.66 -4.94
N SER A 17 23.70 3.78 -4.48
CA SER A 17 24.76 4.47 -5.22
C SER A 17 25.00 3.81 -6.59
N GLU A 18 25.56 4.54 -7.54
CA GLU A 18 25.84 4.05 -8.89
C GLU A 18 26.65 2.76 -8.87
N ALA A 19 27.77 2.72 -8.15
CA ALA A 19 28.61 1.53 -8.00
C ALA A 19 27.84 0.31 -7.46
N ARG A 20 26.88 0.53 -6.53
CA ARG A 20 26.02 -0.56 -6.02
C ARG A 20 24.93 -0.96 -7.01
N ARG A 21 24.45 -0.05 -7.84
CA ARG A 21 23.51 -0.37 -8.93
C ARG A 21 24.19 -1.22 -9.99
N GLU A 22 25.39 -0.85 -10.42
CA GLU A 22 26.21 -1.63 -11.35
C GLU A 22 26.53 -3.04 -10.82
N ALA A 23 26.93 -3.14 -9.55
CA ALA A 23 27.18 -4.42 -8.90
C ALA A 23 25.91 -5.30 -8.82
N ALA A 24 24.73 -4.69 -8.59
CA ALA A 24 23.45 -5.38 -8.60
C ALA A 24 23.07 -5.84 -10.01
N GLN A 25 23.39 -5.04 -11.04
CA GLN A 25 23.11 -5.37 -12.44
C GLN A 25 23.94 -6.56 -12.92
N LYS A 26 25.20 -6.67 -12.47
CA LYS A 26 26.04 -7.86 -12.75
C LYS A 26 25.50 -9.15 -12.12
N LYS A 27 24.68 -9.03 -11.09
CA LYS A 27 24.00 -10.14 -10.40
C LYS A 27 22.50 -10.19 -10.72
N ALA A 28 22.07 -9.48 -11.77
CA ALA A 28 20.66 -9.43 -12.15
C ALA A 28 20.15 -10.85 -12.46
N PRO A 29 18.88 -11.12 -12.17
CA PRO A 29 18.23 -12.35 -12.61
C PRO A 29 18.28 -12.49 -14.13
N VAL A 30 18.13 -13.71 -14.61
CA VAL A 30 18.05 -13.99 -16.06
C VAL A 30 16.98 -13.13 -16.71
N GLY A 31 17.31 -12.51 -17.85
CA GLY A 31 16.40 -11.60 -18.56
C GLY A 31 15.32 -12.33 -19.37
N GLN A 32 15.52 -13.63 -19.64
CA GLN A 32 14.57 -14.43 -20.42
C GLN A 32 14.50 -15.85 -19.86
N ILE A 33 13.29 -16.36 -19.72
CA ILE A 33 13.01 -17.74 -19.34
C ILE A 33 12.12 -18.37 -20.40
N GLN A 34 12.59 -19.46 -21.01
CA GLN A 34 11.82 -20.24 -21.96
C GLN A 34 11.15 -21.42 -21.23
N ILE A 35 9.83 -21.50 -21.32
CA ILE A 35 9.06 -22.61 -20.75
C ILE A 35 8.69 -23.58 -21.86
N VAL A 36 9.28 -24.77 -21.84
CA VAL A 36 8.93 -25.85 -22.77
C VAL A 36 7.71 -26.59 -22.22
N THR A 37 6.66 -26.71 -23.02
CA THR A 37 5.39 -27.33 -22.63
C THR A 37 4.70 -28.00 -23.82
N PRO A 38 3.98 -29.11 -23.63
CA PRO A 38 3.17 -29.71 -24.69
C PRO A 38 1.86 -28.96 -24.97
N LEU A 39 1.53 -27.92 -24.16
CA LEU A 39 0.30 -27.13 -24.34
C LEU A 39 0.39 -26.25 -25.59
N LYS A 40 -0.74 -26.06 -26.25
CA LYS A 40 -0.83 -25.15 -27.39
C LYS A 40 -0.72 -23.68 -26.96
N PRO A 41 -0.17 -22.77 -27.81
CA PRO A 41 -0.03 -21.35 -27.47
C PRO A 41 -1.30 -20.71 -26.94
N ARG A 42 -2.48 -21.02 -27.51
CA ARG A 42 -3.78 -20.50 -27.07
C ARG A 42 -4.15 -20.87 -25.61
N GLN A 43 -3.58 -21.94 -25.10
CA GLN A 43 -3.80 -22.39 -23.70
C GLN A 43 -2.78 -21.75 -22.75
N VAL A 44 -1.60 -21.46 -23.25
CA VAL A 44 -0.48 -20.92 -22.46
C VAL A 44 -0.59 -19.40 -22.31
N GLN A 45 -0.98 -18.68 -23.37
CA GLN A 45 -0.98 -17.22 -23.37
C GLN A 45 -1.81 -16.60 -22.25
N PRO A 46 -3.07 -17.01 -21.98
CA PRO A 46 -3.84 -16.45 -20.87
C PRO A 46 -3.19 -16.67 -19.49
N VAL A 47 -2.46 -17.78 -19.32
CA VAL A 47 -1.74 -18.08 -18.08
C VAL A 47 -0.53 -17.15 -17.92
N LEU A 48 0.19 -16.89 -19.02
CA LEU A 48 1.32 -15.95 -19.01
C LEU A 48 0.85 -14.52 -18.77
N ASP A 49 -0.21 -14.08 -19.43
CA ASP A 49 -0.78 -12.74 -19.27
C ASP A 49 -1.21 -12.51 -17.80
N ARG A 50 -1.88 -13.50 -17.22
CA ARG A 50 -2.24 -13.47 -15.79
C ARG A 50 -1.00 -13.40 -14.88
N ALA A 51 0.00 -14.24 -15.14
CA ALA A 51 1.23 -14.25 -14.35
C ALA A 51 1.98 -12.92 -14.43
N GLU A 52 1.95 -12.26 -15.59
CA GLU A 52 2.56 -10.96 -15.76
C GLU A 52 1.83 -9.87 -14.97
N VAL A 53 0.49 -9.82 -15.01
CA VAL A 53 -0.31 -8.88 -14.20
C VAL A 53 -0.03 -9.07 -12.71
N LEU A 54 -0.05 -10.31 -12.21
CA LEU A 54 0.24 -10.60 -10.81
C LEU A 54 1.69 -10.25 -10.45
N GLY A 55 2.64 -10.50 -11.36
CA GLY A 55 4.04 -10.13 -11.19
C GLY A 55 4.22 -8.63 -11.04
N ARG A 56 3.56 -7.83 -11.87
CA ARG A 56 3.59 -6.36 -11.76
C ARG A 56 2.97 -5.89 -10.44
N ALA A 57 1.82 -6.42 -10.06
CA ALA A 57 1.15 -6.05 -8.81
C ALA A 57 2.02 -6.33 -7.57
N VAL A 58 2.67 -7.49 -7.51
CA VAL A 58 3.58 -7.85 -6.41
C VAL A 58 4.81 -6.95 -6.41
N ARG A 59 5.41 -6.66 -7.58
CA ARG A 59 6.55 -5.73 -7.66
C ARG A 59 6.15 -4.31 -7.22
N ALA A 60 5.02 -3.79 -7.64
CA ALA A 60 4.52 -2.49 -7.23
C ALA A 60 4.33 -2.39 -5.71
N THR A 61 3.76 -3.42 -5.08
CA THR A 61 3.67 -3.50 -3.62
C THR A 61 5.05 -3.46 -2.97
N ARG A 62 6.00 -4.27 -3.47
CA ARG A 62 7.37 -4.33 -2.94
C ARG A 62 8.12 -3.01 -3.11
N ASP A 63 7.92 -2.32 -4.23
CA ASP A 63 8.52 -1.01 -4.50
C ASP A 63 8.04 0.02 -3.47
N LEU A 64 6.73 0.08 -3.20
CA LEU A 64 6.16 0.94 -2.17
C LEU A 64 6.74 0.63 -0.79
N VAL A 65 6.76 -0.65 -0.39
CA VAL A 65 7.28 -1.10 0.92
C VAL A 65 8.78 -0.81 1.07
N ASN A 66 9.55 -0.91 -0.01
CA ASN A 66 11.00 -0.66 0.02
C ASN A 66 11.33 0.84 -0.02
N THR A 67 10.43 1.67 -0.52
CA THR A 67 10.63 3.13 -0.57
C THR A 67 10.74 3.71 0.84
N PRO A 68 11.80 4.50 1.13
CA PRO A 68 11.97 5.10 2.45
C PRO A 68 10.85 6.10 2.81
N PRO A 69 10.50 6.26 4.11
CA PRO A 69 9.44 7.16 4.53
C PRO A 69 9.74 8.65 4.26
N SER A 70 11.00 9.00 4.03
CA SER A 70 11.38 10.33 3.53
C SER A 70 10.82 10.64 2.14
N HIS A 71 10.50 9.61 1.35
CA HIS A 71 9.97 9.70 -0.01
C HIS A 71 8.53 9.20 -0.11
N LEU A 72 8.15 8.19 0.69
CA LEU A 72 6.80 7.66 0.73
C LEU A 72 6.12 8.04 2.05
N PHE A 73 5.34 9.11 2.01
CA PHE A 73 4.52 9.63 3.10
C PHE A 73 3.06 9.78 2.62
N PRO A 74 2.08 10.09 3.47
CA PRO A 74 0.68 9.99 3.09
C PRO A 74 0.31 10.68 1.78
N ALA A 75 0.77 11.91 1.55
CA ALA A 75 0.47 12.66 0.32
C ALA A 75 1.13 12.00 -0.91
N SER A 76 2.44 11.71 -0.85
CA SER A 76 3.15 11.11 -1.99
C SER A 76 2.66 9.69 -2.32
N PHE A 77 2.18 8.96 -1.32
CA PHE A 77 1.56 7.66 -1.56
C PHE A 77 0.22 7.83 -2.31
N ALA A 78 -0.64 8.76 -1.86
CA ALA A 78 -1.90 9.05 -2.54
C ALA A 78 -1.68 9.52 -3.99
N GLU A 79 -0.67 10.38 -4.21
CA GLU A 79 -0.25 10.83 -5.55
C GLU A 79 0.23 9.66 -6.42
N THR A 80 1.07 8.78 -5.86
CA THR A 80 1.57 7.59 -6.58
C THR A 80 0.43 6.69 -7.02
N VAL A 81 -0.54 6.41 -6.14
CA VAL A 81 -1.71 5.58 -6.46
C VAL A 81 -2.55 6.25 -7.55
N SER A 82 -2.77 7.57 -7.45
CA SER A 82 -3.57 8.31 -8.43
C SER A 82 -2.91 8.35 -9.80
N ALA A 83 -1.59 8.58 -9.85
CA ALA A 83 -0.83 8.69 -11.09
C ALA A 83 -0.70 7.36 -11.87
N HIS A 84 -0.67 6.22 -11.14
CA HIS A 84 -0.48 4.91 -11.76
C HIS A 84 -1.77 4.09 -11.87
N ALA A 85 -2.91 4.64 -11.47
CA ALA A 85 -4.19 3.95 -11.58
C ALA A 85 -4.59 3.75 -13.04
N PRO A 86 -4.89 2.51 -13.47
CA PRO A 86 -5.51 2.28 -14.77
C PRO A 86 -6.81 3.08 -14.95
N SER A 87 -7.15 3.46 -16.18
CA SER A 87 -8.36 4.24 -16.49
C SER A 87 -9.68 3.58 -16.05
N ALA A 88 -9.66 2.26 -15.83
CA ALA A 88 -10.79 1.50 -15.29
C ALA A 88 -11.01 1.70 -13.78
N LEU A 89 -10.08 2.35 -13.08
CA LEU A 89 -10.17 2.67 -11.67
C LEU A 89 -10.58 4.13 -11.46
N LYS A 90 -11.49 4.35 -10.51
CA LYS A 90 -11.78 5.69 -10.00
C LYS A 90 -11.06 5.86 -8.67
N VAL A 91 -10.22 6.89 -8.58
CA VAL A 91 -9.51 7.26 -7.35
C VAL A 91 -10.09 8.53 -6.77
N THR A 92 -10.38 8.51 -5.48
CA THR A 92 -10.83 9.69 -4.72
C THR A 92 -9.91 9.83 -3.51
N VAL A 93 -9.40 11.04 -3.28
CA VAL A 93 -8.48 11.35 -2.19
C VAL A 93 -9.14 12.40 -1.28
N TRP A 94 -9.13 12.17 0.02
CA TRP A 94 -9.46 13.14 1.04
C TRP A 94 -8.16 13.66 1.66
N ASP A 95 -8.00 14.98 1.63
CA ASP A 95 -6.95 15.66 2.38
C ASP A 95 -7.34 15.87 3.86
N GLU A 96 -6.44 16.42 4.66
CA GLU A 96 -6.66 16.64 6.09
C GLU A 96 -7.88 17.53 6.37
N LYS A 97 -8.15 18.54 5.54
CA LYS A 97 -9.28 19.46 5.72
C LYS A 97 -10.62 18.77 5.43
N GLN A 98 -10.65 17.94 4.39
CA GLN A 98 -11.82 17.16 4.04
C GLN A 98 -12.07 16.08 5.10
N LEU A 99 -11.03 15.42 5.60
CA LEU A 99 -11.12 14.45 6.69
C LEU A 99 -11.67 15.07 7.97
N GLU A 100 -11.23 16.28 8.32
CA GLU A 100 -11.74 17.01 9.48
C GLU A 100 -13.20 17.38 9.30
N LYS A 101 -13.56 17.98 8.16
CA LYS A 101 -14.93 18.38 7.83
C LYS A 101 -15.91 17.21 7.89
N GLU A 102 -15.49 16.03 7.44
CA GLU A 102 -16.34 14.82 7.38
C GLU A 102 -16.25 13.96 8.66
N GLY A 103 -15.45 14.36 9.66
CA GLY A 103 -15.38 13.69 10.96
C GLY A 103 -14.58 12.40 10.99
N PHE A 104 -13.57 12.23 10.14
CA PHE A 104 -12.68 11.07 10.13
C PHE A 104 -11.64 11.13 11.25
N GLY A 105 -12.09 11.30 12.50
CA GLY A 105 -11.22 11.52 13.66
C GLY A 105 -10.22 10.39 13.93
N GLY A 106 -10.52 9.15 13.57
CA GLY A 106 -9.61 8.02 13.76
C GLY A 106 -8.27 8.24 13.05
N ILE A 107 -8.31 8.47 11.73
CA ILE A 107 -7.10 8.67 10.93
C ILE A 107 -6.39 9.99 11.25
N LEU A 108 -7.16 11.06 11.53
CA LEU A 108 -6.62 12.35 11.93
C LEU A 108 -5.81 12.24 13.22
N ASN A 109 -6.33 11.54 14.23
CA ASN A 109 -5.64 11.39 15.52
C ASN A 109 -4.38 10.53 15.41
N VAL A 110 -4.34 9.50 14.56
CA VAL A 110 -3.11 8.73 14.32
C VAL A 110 -2.03 9.61 13.69
N GLY A 111 -2.38 10.46 12.72
CA GLY A 111 -1.44 11.34 12.02
C GLY A 111 -1.15 12.67 12.73
N LYS A 112 -1.80 12.97 13.86
CA LYS A 112 -1.77 14.30 14.51
C LYS A 112 -0.37 14.73 14.98
N GLY A 113 0.50 13.78 15.28
CA GLY A 113 1.87 14.04 15.70
C GLY A 113 2.84 14.34 14.56
N SER A 114 2.49 14.04 13.32
CA SER A 114 3.35 14.26 12.16
C SER A 114 3.15 15.65 11.54
N SER A 115 4.24 16.19 10.98
CA SER A 115 4.17 17.37 10.08
C SER A 115 3.64 17.01 8.68
N ARG A 116 3.40 15.72 8.40
CA ARG A 116 2.89 15.17 7.15
C ARG A 116 1.45 14.70 7.33
N PRO A 117 0.45 15.53 6.96
CA PRO A 117 -0.95 15.25 7.24
C PRO A 117 -1.44 13.94 6.60
N PRO A 118 -2.41 13.25 7.24
CA PRO A 118 -2.97 12.02 6.71
C PRO A 118 -3.74 12.22 5.41
N ARG A 119 -3.96 11.11 4.69
CA ARG A 119 -4.81 11.02 3.51
C ARG A 119 -5.68 9.78 3.61
N LEU A 120 -6.93 9.88 3.19
CA LEU A 120 -7.76 8.71 2.92
C LEU A 120 -7.92 8.58 1.41
N VAL A 121 -7.61 7.41 0.88
CA VAL A 121 -7.75 7.14 -0.55
C VAL A 121 -8.75 6.04 -0.76
N LYS A 122 -9.76 6.32 -1.58
CA LYS A 122 -10.72 5.33 -2.06
C LYS A 122 -10.40 5.00 -3.51
N VAL A 123 -10.22 3.73 -3.81
CA VAL A 123 -10.02 3.22 -5.17
C VAL A 123 -11.18 2.30 -5.51
N GLU A 124 -11.82 2.52 -6.64
CA GLU A 124 -13.01 1.77 -7.06
C GLU A 124 -12.81 1.14 -8.43
N TYR A 125 -13.03 -0.15 -8.51
CA TYR A 125 -13.19 -0.93 -9.74
C TYR A 125 -14.65 -1.36 -9.85
N SER A 126 -15.34 -0.95 -10.91
CA SER A 126 -16.78 -1.21 -11.09
C SER A 126 -17.07 -1.70 -12.51
N PRO A 127 -16.89 -3.00 -12.81
CA PRO A 127 -17.23 -3.56 -14.11
C PRO A 127 -18.74 -3.58 -14.34
N ALA A 128 -19.19 -3.43 -15.59
CA ALA A 128 -20.61 -3.31 -15.94
C ALA A 128 -21.47 -4.52 -15.52
N LYS A 129 -20.90 -5.71 -15.42
CA LYS A 129 -21.59 -6.95 -15.05
C LYS A 129 -20.96 -7.58 -13.80
N ALA A 130 -20.88 -6.80 -12.72
CA ALA A 130 -20.34 -7.29 -11.46
C ALA A 130 -21.26 -8.37 -10.84
N GLN A 131 -20.68 -9.50 -10.48
CA GLN A 131 -21.38 -10.62 -9.82
C GLN A 131 -21.40 -10.48 -8.29
N GLY A 132 -20.74 -9.45 -7.74
CA GLY A 132 -20.66 -9.18 -6.31
C GLY A 132 -19.84 -7.93 -6.03
N HIS A 133 -19.74 -7.57 -4.75
CA HIS A 133 -18.95 -6.43 -4.29
C HIS A 133 -18.06 -6.82 -3.10
N VAL A 134 -16.78 -6.54 -3.19
CA VAL A 134 -15.81 -6.74 -2.12
C VAL A 134 -15.25 -5.38 -1.69
N ALA A 135 -15.22 -5.12 -0.40
CA ALA A 135 -14.52 -3.98 0.19
C ALA A 135 -13.23 -4.45 0.85
N LEU A 136 -12.12 -3.79 0.54
CA LEU A 136 -10.80 -4.04 1.11
C LEU A 136 -10.35 -2.79 1.85
N VAL A 137 -9.85 -2.96 3.08
CA VAL A 137 -9.30 -1.86 3.88
C VAL A 137 -7.83 -2.15 4.15
N GLY A 138 -6.96 -1.23 3.78
CA GLY A 138 -5.52 -1.35 3.93
C GLY A 138 -4.98 -0.40 4.99
N LYS A 139 -4.30 -0.93 6.03
CA LYS A 139 -3.47 -0.13 6.92
C LYS A 139 -2.35 0.51 6.11
N GLY A 140 -2.20 1.83 6.25
CA GLY A 140 -1.29 2.63 5.47
C GLY A 140 -0.43 3.57 6.32
N ILE A 141 0.14 3.07 7.42
CA ILE A 141 1.02 3.86 8.27
C ILE A 141 2.40 3.92 7.59
N THR A 142 2.70 5.05 6.97
CA THR A 142 3.91 5.21 6.15
C THR A 142 5.19 5.17 6.97
N PHE A 143 5.11 5.53 8.24
CA PHE A 143 6.10 5.22 9.27
C PHE A 143 5.43 5.20 10.64
N ASP A 144 5.71 4.18 11.43
CA ASP A 144 5.16 4.03 12.78
C ASP A 144 6.26 4.07 13.85
N SER A 145 6.41 5.23 14.47
CA SER A 145 7.30 5.39 15.63
C SER A 145 6.68 4.90 16.93
N GLY A 146 5.36 4.61 16.92
CA GLY A 146 4.55 4.40 18.14
C GLY A 146 3.95 5.68 18.71
N GLY A 147 4.31 6.84 18.17
CA GLY A 147 3.86 8.14 18.70
C GLY A 147 4.40 8.40 20.11
N ILE A 148 3.55 8.80 21.05
CA ILE A 148 3.93 9.00 22.46
C ILE A 148 4.32 7.68 23.14
N SER A 149 3.70 6.57 22.77
CA SER A 149 4.13 5.22 23.16
C SER A 149 5.27 4.73 22.26
N LEU A 150 6.42 5.40 22.37
CA LEU A 150 7.56 5.24 21.46
C LEU A 150 8.07 3.80 21.42
N LYS A 151 8.21 3.26 20.22
CA LYS A 151 8.75 1.91 20.01
C LYS A 151 10.25 1.87 20.33
N PRO A 152 10.77 0.74 20.83
CA PRO A 152 12.21 0.53 20.91
C PRO A 152 12.89 0.67 19.53
N PRO A 153 14.13 1.21 19.44
CA PRO A 153 14.81 1.43 18.17
C PRO A 153 14.86 0.21 17.25
N ALA A 154 15.11 -0.98 17.83
CA ALA A 154 15.18 -2.23 17.06
C ALA A 154 13.84 -2.57 16.36
N SER A 155 12.70 -2.35 17.03
CA SER A 155 11.37 -2.57 16.47
C SER A 155 11.00 -1.49 15.45
N MET A 156 11.48 -0.25 15.66
CA MET A 156 11.17 0.89 14.79
C MET A 156 11.84 0.80 13.42
N MET A 157 12.99 0.15 13.31
CA MET A 157 13.77 0.08 12.06
C MET A 157 13.00 -0.48 10.86
N THR A 158 12.04 -1.36 11.09
CA THR A 158 11.24 -1.99 10.03
C THR A 158 9.91 -1.28 9.78
N MET A 159 9.57 -0.26 10.55
CA MET A 159 8.25 0.37 10.55
C MET A 159 7.93 1.19 9.29
N LYS A 160 8.86 1.34 8.37
CA LYS A 160 8.55 1.81 7.00
C LYS A 160 7.63 0.85 6.25
N SER A 161 7.55 -0.41 6.67
CA SER A 161 6.70 -1.44 6.06
C SER A 161 5.26 -1.46 6.61
N ASP A 162 4.92 -0.61 7.56
CA ASP A 162 3.62 -0.60 8.24
C ASP A 162 2.47 -0.08 7.35
N MET A 163 2.79 0.25 6.12
CA MET A 163 1.86 0.63 5.05
C MET A 163 1.63 -0.49 4.01
N THR A 164 2.16 -1.69 4.25
CA THR A 164 2.05 -2.83 3.32
C THR A 164 0.60 -3.19 3.02
N GLY A 165 -0.32 -3.06 3.99
CA GLY A 165 -1.74 -3.32 3.79
C GLY A 165 -2.34 -2.42 2.71
N ALA A 166 -2.09 -1.11 2.78
CA ALA A 166 -2.55 -0.15 1.77
C ALA A 166 -1.91 -0.40 0.40
N ALA A 167 -0.60 -0.68 0.36
CA ALA A 167 0.10 -1.01 -0.87
C ALA A 167 -0.47 -2.26 -1.55
N THR A 168 -0.78 -3.29 -0.76
CA THR A 168 -1.41 -4.52 -1.25
C THR A 168 -2.80 -4.26 -1.81
N VAL A 169 -3.64 -3.49 -1.09
CA VAL A 169 -4.99 -3.14 -1.56
C VAL A 169 -4.92 -2.38 -2.89
N ALA A 170 -4.06 -1.38 -3.02
CA ALA A 170 -3.89 -0.63 -4.27
C ALA A 170 -3.49 -1.57 -5.44
N SER A 171 -2.53 -2.46 -5.20
CA SER A 171 -2.05 -3.41 -6.22
C SER A 171 -3.11 -4.46 -6.59
N VAL A 172 -3.92 -4.91 -5.62
CA VAL A 172 -5.05 -5.83 -5.88
C VAL A 172 -6.09 -5.18 -6.78
N LEU A 173 -6.45 -3.91 -6.56
CA LEU A 173 -7.41 -3.22 -7.42
C LEU A 173 -6.87 -3.03 -8.84
N THR A 174 -5.59 -2.70 -8.97
CA THR A 174 -4.92 -2.61 -10.28
C THR A 174 -4.98 -3.95 -11.01
N ALA A 175 -4.61 -5.04 -10.34
CA ALA A 175 -4.67 -6.39 -10.92
C ALA A 175 -6.11 -6.81 -11.27
N ALA A 176 -7.09 -6.51 -10.42
CA ALA A 176 -8.50 -6.83 -10.68
C ALA A 176 -9.02 -6.10 -11.95
N ALA A 177 -8.63 -4.84 -12.13
CA ALA A 177 -8.99 -4.06 -13.30
C ALA A 177 -8.31 -4.59 -14.58
N GLU A 178 -7.00 -4.87 -14.53
CA GLU A 178 -6.25 -5.39 -15.68
C GLU A 178 -6.72 -6.79 -16.08
N LEU A 179 -7.04 -7.65 -15.12
CA LEU A 179 -7.61 -8.97 -15.34
C LEU A 179 -9.10 -8.95 -15.70
N LYS A 180 -9.73 -7.78 -15.68
CA LYS A 180 -11.17 -7.59 -15.99
C LYS A 180 -12.07 -8.54 -15.18
N LEU A 181 -11.79 -8.66 -13.87
CA LEU A 181 -12.54 -9.57 -13.01
C LEU A 181 -14.02 -9.16 -12.93
N PRO A 182 -14.98 -10.10 -12.94
CA PRO A 182 -16.42 -9.80 -12.91
C PRO A 182 -16.91 -9.52 -11.47
N VAL A 183 -16.15 -8.73 -10.71
CA VAL A 183 -16.47 -8.35 -9.33
C VAL A 183 -16.19 -6.89 -9.10
N LYS A 184 -17.10 -6.17 -8.46
CA LYS A 184 -16.84 -4.81 -7.99
C LYS A 184 -15.89 -4.87 -6.79
N VAL A 185 -14.86 -4.03 -6.80
CA VAL A 185 -13.93 -3.93 -5.68
C VAL A 185 -13.81 -2.48 -5.26
N THR A 186 -13.95 -2.21 -3.96
CA THR A 186 -13.67 -0.90 -3.37
C THR A 186 -12.52 -1.06 -2.38
N GLY A 187 -11.42 -0.35 -2.61
CA GLY A 187 -10.26 -0.30 -1.73
C GLY A 187 -10.25 1.00 -0.93
N TRP A 188 -9.96 0.91 0.36
CA TRP A 188 -9.75 2.03 1.24
C TRP A 188 -8.31 1.98 1.78
N LEU A 189 -7.53 3.03 1.51
CA LEU A 189 -6.15 3.18 1.97
C LEU A 189 -6.12 4.25 3.05
N CYS A 190 -5.91 3.84 4.29
CA CYS A 190 -5.87 4.75 5.45
C CYS A 190 -4.41 5.17 5.66
N LEU A 191 -4.02 6.30 5.07
CA LEU A 191 -2.62 6.74 5.04
C LEU A 191 -2.35 7.77 6.14
N ALA A 192 -1.44 7.44 7.06
CA ALA A 192 -0.99 8.33 8.12
C ALA A 192 0.49 8.09 8.43
N GLU A 193 1.14 9.04 9.08
CA GLU A 193 2.48 8.88 9.66
C GLU A 193 2.38 9.08 11.16
N ASN A 194 2.75 8.08 11.96
CA ASN A 194 2.64 8.14 13.42
C ASN A 194 3.96 8.59 14.04
N MET A 195 3.99 9.84 14.52
CA MET A 195 5.19 10.49 15.07
C MET A 195 4.93 11.08 16.45
N PRO A 196 5.93 11.09 17.34
CA PRO A 196 5.85 11.81 18.61
C PRO A 196 5.98 13.31 18.38
N SER A 197 5.13 14.09 19.03
CA SER A 197 5.24 15.56 19.06
C SER A 197 4.37 16.13 20.18
N GLY A 198 4.43 17.43 20.37
CA GLY A 198 3.55 18.13 21.33
C GLY A 198 2.06 18.09 20.96
N THR A 199 1.73 17.72 19.73
CA THR A 199 0.34 17.58 19.24
C THR A 199 -0.11 16.14 19.13
N ALA A 200 0.78 15.15 19.33
CA ALA A 200 0.44 13.75 19.21
C ALA A 200 -0.65 13.32 20.21
N THR A 201 -1.50 12.41 19.77
CA THR A 201 -2.53 11.80 20.62
C THR A 201 -1.86 10.91 21.68
N ARG A 202 -2.36 10.97 22.91
CA ARG A 202 -1.78 10.28 24.08
C ARG A 202 -2.57 9.00 24.39
N PRO A 203 -1.94 7.99 24.98
CA PRO A 203 -2.69 6.92 25.65
C PRO A 203 -3.71 7.51 26.63
N SER A 204 -4.89 6.93 26.68
CA SER A 204 -6.05 7.39 27.45
C SER A 204 -6.79 8.62 26.93
N ASP A 205 -6.37 9.19 25.78
CA ASP A 205 -7.22 10.15 25.08
C ASP A 205 -8.46 9.46 24.53
N VAL A 206 -9.59 10.14 24.54
CA VAL A 206 -10.83 9.70 23.90
C VAL A 206 -10.96 10.44 22.58
N ILE A 207 -11.02 9.70 21.51
CA ILE A 207 -11.17 10.25 20.16
C ILE A 207 -12.58 10.00 19.62
N THR A 208 -13.11 10.96 18.87
CA THR A 208 -14.38 10.79 18.13
C THR A 208 -14.03 10.32 16.72
N ILE A 209 -14.56 9.17 16.34
CA ILE A 209 -14.33 8.57 15.02
C ILE A 209 -15.49 8.88 14.07
N PHE A 210 -15.32 8.54 12.78
CA PHE A 210 -16.38 8.69 11.78
C PHE A 210 -17.70 8.09 12.26
N GLY A 211 -18.80 8.81 12.08
CA GLY A 211 -20.11 8.43 12.58
C GLY A 211 -20.39 8.81 14.04
N GLY A 212 -19.52 9.59 14.68
CA GLY A 212 -19.74 10.19 16.00
C GLY A 212 -19.49 9.26 17.20
N LYS A 213 -19.08 8.03 16.99
CA LYS A 213 -18.70 7.12 18.08
C LYS A 213 -17.39 7.56 18.71
N THR A 214 -17.24 7.31 20.01
CA THR A 214 -16.00 7.56 20.74
C THR A 214 -15.19 6.28 20.86
N CYS A 215 -13.87 6.41 20.84
CA CYS A 215 -12.91 5.34 21.03
C CYS A 215 -11.86 5.78 22.04
N LEU A 216 -11.62 4.97 23.08
CA LEU A 216 -10.53 5.17 24.03
C LEU A 216 -9.23 4.70 23.39
N LEU A 217 -8.23 5.56 23.36
CA LEU A 217 -6.91 5.21 22.86
C LEU A 217 -6.11 4.50 23.96
N TYR A 218 -5.68 3.29 23.68
CA TYR A 218 -4.79 2.51 24.54
C TYR A 218 -3.73 1.80 23.68
N THR A 219 -2.70 1.26 24.32
CA THR A 219 -1.69 0.49 23.61
C THR A 219 -2.33 -0.73 22.92
N SER A 220 -2.02 -0.94 21.65
CA SER A 220 -2.54 -2.08 20.91
C SER A 220 -2.06 -3.40 21.54
N PRO A 221 -2.95 -4.40 21.73
CA PRO A 221 -2.55 -5.73 22.18
C PRO A 221 -1.90 -6.56 21.06
N SER A 222 -1.62 -5.95 19.90
CA SER A 222 -1.00 -6.64 18.77
C SER A 222 0.41 -7.12 19.15
N PRO A 223 0.75 -8.39 18.92
CA PRO A 223 2.10 -8.90 19.18
C PRO A 223 3.17 -8.30 18.25
N ARG A 224 2.79 -7.40 17.35
CA ARG A 224 3.70 -6.66 16.44
C ARG A 224 4.00 -5.25 16.90
N ASP A 225 3.34 -4.77 17.97
CA ASP A 225 3.51 -3.42 18.52
C ASP A 225 4.47 -3.40 19.70
#